data_17f5c54ecc4c5a37532abaa078f983b2
#
_entry.id   17f5c54ecc4c5a37532abaa078f983b2
#
_cell.length_a   1.000
_cell.length_b   1.000
_cell.length_c   1.000
_cell.angle_alpha   90.00
_cell.angle_beta   90.00
_cell.angle_gamma   90.00
#
_symmetry.space_group_name_H-M   'P 1'
#
loop_
_entity.id
_entity.type
_entity.pdbx_description
1 polymer ?
#
loop_
_entity_poly.entity_id
_entity_poly.type
_entity_poly.pdbx_seq_one_letter_code
_entity_poly.pdbx_strand_id
1 'polypeptide(L)'
;MLEVNLIAPFLLAKAFGTHMLGARSGSIVNIASVAGLMGISERAAYNASKHGLIGLTRTLAAEWGARGVRTNAVCPGWVKTDMDAADQASGHYSDVDITSRIPMGRFAYPEDVASAVAFLADPRQSGFINGAALTVDGGWSSDGSWQRLRDSQSS
;
A
#
# COMPACT_ATOMS: atom_id res chain seq x y z
N MET A 1 -7.22 0.17 -15.53
CA MET A 1 -7.14 0.28 -14.06
C MET A 1 -7.23 -1.08 -13.38
N LEU A 2 -8.39 -1.78 -13.41
CA LEU A 2 -8.57 -3.11 -12.80
C LEU A 2 -7.59 -4.15 -13.37
N GLU A 3 -7.40 -4.19 -14.67
CA GLU A 3 -6.47 -5.11 -15.33
C GLU A 3 -5.05 -5.03 -14.75
N VAL A 4 -4.53 -3.82 -14.61
CA VAL A 4 -3.15 -3.61 -14.12
C VAL A 4 -3.05 -3.76 -12.61
N ASN A 5 -4.02 -3.22 -11.86
CA ASN A 5 -3.89 -3.14 -10.39
C ASN A 5 -4.39 -4.40 -9.66
N LEU A 6 -5.20 -5.24 -10.29
CA LEU A 6 -5.80 -6.41 -9.65
C LEU A 6 -5.60 -7.70 -10.45
N ILE A 7 -5.97 -7.71 -11.74
CA ILE A 7 -5.91 -8.95 -12.53
C ILE A 7 -4.45 -9.35 -12.78
N ALA A 8 -3.57 -8.41 -13.15
CA ALA A 8 -2.16 -8.71 -13.36
C ALA A 8 -1.48 -9.26 -12.09
N PRO A 9 -1.60 -8.65 -10.89
CA PRO A 9 -1.12 -9.25 -9.64
C PRO A 9 -1.66 -10.67 -9.37
N PHE A 10 -2.94 -10.91 -9.63
CA PHE A 10 -3.53 -12.25 -9.50
C PHE A 10 -2.85 -13.25 -10.44
N LEU A 11 -2.67 -12.91 -11.71
CA LEU A 11 -2.02 -13.78 -12.68
C LEU A 11 -0.54 -14.02 -12.36
N LEU A 12 0.18 -12.99 -11.90
CA LEU A 12 1.56 -13.11 -11.45
C LEU A 12 1.67 -14.01 -10.22
N ALA A 13 0.79 -13.82 -9.22
CA ALA A 13 0.74 -14.68 -8.06
C ALA A 13 0.48 -16.14 -8.44
N LYS A 14 -0.45 -16.39 -9.37
CA LYS A 14 -0.72 -17.74 -9.89
C LYS A 14 0.52 -18.35 -10.58
N ALA A 15 1.21 -17.59 -11.41
CA ALA A 15 2.36 -18.07 -12.17
C ALA A 15 3.57 -18.37 -11.25
N PHE A 16 3.96 -17.43 -10.42
CA PHE A 16 5.12 -17.58 -9.53
C PHE A 16 4.79 -18.45 -8.30
N GLY A 17 3.53 -18.42 -7.85
CA GLY A 17 3.06 -19.21 -6.70
C GLY A 17 3.31 -20.70 -6.88
N THR A 18 3.19 -21.24 -8.08
CA THR A 18 3.48 -22.66 -8.36
C THR A 18 4.90 -23.03 -7.93
N HIS A 19 5.89 -22.20 -8.25
CA HIS A 19 7.29 -22.42 -7.87
C HIS A 19 7.50 -22.25 -6.37
N MET A 20 6.95 -21.20 -5.76
CA MET A 20 7.06 -20.93 -4.34
C MET A 20 6.43 -22.06 -3.50
N LEU A 21 5.27 -22.53 -3.90
CA LEU A 21 4.56 -23.62 -3.22
C LEU A 21 5.31 -24.95 -3.35
N GLY A 22 5.94 -25.21 -4.51
CA GLY A 22 6.81 -26.38 -4.70
C GLY A 22 8.07 -26.33 -3.84
N ALA A 23 8.67 -25.15 -3.71
CA ALA A 23 9.84 -24.92 -2.86
C ALA A 23 9.48 -24.83 -1.37
N ARG A 24 8.20 -24.74 -1.01
CA ARG A 24 7.70 -24.45 0.35
C ARG A 24 8.33 -23.20 0.97
N SER A 25 8.61 -22.22 0.16
CA SER A 25 9.27 -20.96 0.55
C SER A 25 8.93 -19.87 -0.44
N GLY A 26 8.49 -18.72 0.06
CA GLY A 26 8.21 -17.54 -0.76
C GLY A 26 7.64 -16.37 0.02
N SER A 27 7.78 -15.19 -0.57
CA SER A 27 7.16 -13.97 -0.07
C SER A 27 6.63 -13.17 -1.25
N ILE A 28 5.34 -12.89 -1.23
CA ILE A 28 4.66 -11.98 -2.17
C ILE A 28 4.36 -10.70 -1.42
N VAL A 29 4.79 -9.58 -1.97
CA VAL A 29 4.48 -8.24 -1.44
C VAL A 29 3.74 -7.45 -2.50
N ASN A 30 2.45 -7.27 -2.29
CA ASN A 30 1.59 -6.49 -3.18
C ASN A 30 1.65 -5.01 -2.84
N ILE A 31 1.88 -4.14 -3.83
CA ILE A 31 1.81 -2.69 -3.64
C ILE A 31 0.34 -2.25 -3.81
N ALA A 32 -0.35 -2.16 -2.66
CA ALA A 32 -1.72 -1.67 -2.61
C ALA A 32 -1.75 -0.12 -2.55
N SER A 33 -2.46 0.44 -1.58
CA SER A 33 -2.56 1.88 -1.30
C SER A 33 -3.41 2.06 -0.04
N VAL A 34 -3.32 3.19 0.63
CA VAL A 34 -4.34 3.63 1.61
C VAL A 34 -5.74 3.67 0.99
N ALA A 35 -5.86 3.90 -0.33
CA ALA A 35 -7.10 3.77 -1.08
C ALA A 35 -7.68 2.35 -1.12
N GLY A 36 -6.95 1.36 -0.66
CA GLY A 36 -7.43 -0.01 -0.43
C GLY A 36 -7.98 -0.23 0.98
N LEU A 37 -7.85 0.76 1.86
CA LEU A 37 -8.29 0.72 3.26
C LEU A 37 -9.45 1.67 3.53
N MET A 38 -9.60 2.71 2.72
CA MET A 38 -10.62 3.74 2.88
C MET A 38 -11.12 4.26 1.54
N GLY A 39 -12.25 4.98 1.55
CA GLY A 39 -12.80 5.65 0.37
C GLY A 39 -12.07 6.95 0.09
N ILE A 40 -11.71 7.17 -1.18
CA ILE A 40 -11.22 8.45 -1.68
C ILE A 40 -12.19 8.90 -2.77
N SER A 41 -12.71 10.13 -2.65
CA SER A 41 -13.63 10.74 -3.60
C SER A 41 -13.04 10.73 -5.02
N GLU A 42 -13.90 10.54 -6.02
CA GLU A 42 -13.56 10.54 -7.46
C GLU A 42 -12.57 9.45 -7.90
N ARG A 43 -12.30 8.44 -7.05
CA ARG A 43 -11.35 7.37 -7.31
C ARG A 43 -12.00 5.97 -7.29
N ALA A 44 -13.29 5.83 -7.65
CA ALA A 44 -14.05 4.58 -7.48
C ALA A 44 -13.34 3.34 -8.05
N ALA A 45 -12.90 3.37 -9.31
CA ALA A 45 -12.22 2.23 -9.94
C ALA A 45 -10.85 1.93 -9.30
N TYR A 46 -10.12 2.97 -8.89
CA TYR A 46 -8.84 2.81 -8.18
C TYR A 46 -9.06 2.20 -6.80
N ASN A 47 -9.98 2.76 -6.01
CA ASN A 47 -10.34 2.21 -4.69
C ASN A 47 -10.77 0.75 -4.80
N ALA A 48 -11.67 0.42 -5.73
CA ALA A 48 -12.12 -0.96 -5.94
C ALA A 48 -10.95 -1.90 -6.25
N SER A 49 -10.01 -1.47 -7.13
CA SER A 49 -8.83 -2.27 -7.46
C SER A 49 -7.91 -2.51 -6.27
N LYS A 50 -7.68 -1.50 -5.44
CA LYS A 50 -6.78 -1.59 -4.29
C LYS A 50 -7.40 -2.33 -3.10
N HIS A 51 -8.71 -2.21 -2.87
CA HIS A 51 -9.45 -3.06 -1.94
C HIS A 51 -9.42 -4.53 -2.39
N GLY A 52 -9.65 -4.80 -3.69
CA GLY A 52 -9.56 -6.13 -4.26
C GLY A 52 -8.17 -6.76 -4.09
N LEU A 53 -7.10 -5.96 -4.26
CA LEU A 53 -5.72 -6.42 -4.08
C LEU A 53 -5.41 -6.80 -2.63
N ILE A 54 -5.94 -6.06 -1.65
CA ILE A 54 -5.84 -6.42 -0.24
C ILE A 54 -6.64 -7.69 0.06
N GLY A 55 -7.83 -7.84 -0.52
CA GLY A 55 -8.62 -9.07 -0.46
C GLY A 55 -7.85 -10.28 -0.99
N LEU A 56 -7.27 -10.15 -2.19
CA LEU A 56 -6.40 -11.17 -2.79
C LEU A 56 -5.22 -11.52 -1.88
N THR A 57 -4.54 -10.52 -1.32
CA THR A 57 -3.42 -10.70 -0.39
C THR A 57 -3.81 -11.59 0.79
N ARG A 58 -4.94 -11.31 1.42
CA ARG A 58 -5.44 -12.07 2.58
C ARG A 58 -5.84 -13.50 2.22
N THR A 59 -6.47 -13.69 1.04
CA THR A 59 -6.85 -15.01 0.56
C THR A 59 -5.61 -15.88 0.31
N LEU A 60 -4.62 -15.37 -0.41
CA LEU A 60 -3.37 -16.10 -0.67
C LEU A 60 -2.59 -16.39 0.61
N ALA A 61 -2.59 -15.47 1.57
CA ALA A 61 -1.98 -15.68 2.88
C ALA A 61 -2.63 -16.87 3.62
N ALA A 62 -3.96 -16.96 3.58
CA ALA A 62 -4.70 -18.05 4.21
C ALA A 62 -4.47 -19.39 3.51
N GLU A 63 -4.49 -19.42 2.19
CA GLU A 63 -4.36 -20.65 1.39
C GLU A 63 -2.92 -21.20 1.36
N TRP A 64 -1.92 -20.33 1.35
CA TRP A 64 -0.53 -20.70 1.08
C TRP A 64 0.38 -20.69 2.31
N GLY A 65 -0.09 -20.11 3.42
CA GLY A 65 0.71 -19.95 4.66
C GLY A 65 1.23 -21.27 5.21
N ALA A 66 0.38 -22.30 5.32
CA ALA A 66 0.79 -23.63 5.77
C ALA A 66 1.79 -24.33 4.82
N ARG A 67 1.93 -23.81 3.61
CA ARG A 67 2.88 -24.29 2.59
C ARG A 67 4.15 -23.45 2.49
N GLY A 68 4.39 -22.57 3.48
CA GLY A 68 5.62 -21.79 3.59
C GLY A 68 5.66 -20.54 2.70
N VAL A 69 4.54 -20.10 2.11
CA VAL A 69 4.49 -18.89 1.30
C VAL A 69 3.69 -17.81 2.03
N ARG A 70 4.34 -16.67 2.26
CA ARG A 70 3.70 -15.50 2.88
C ARG A 70 3.22 -14.52 1.80
N THR A 71 2.10 -13.87 2.04
CA THR A 71 1.57 -12.83 1.15
C THR A 71 1.13 -11.64 1.99
N ASN A 72 1.74 -10.47 1.74
CA ASN A 72 1.44 -9.23 2.44
C ASN A 72 1.23 -8.09 1.45
N ALA A 73 0.64 -7.00 1.91
CA ALA A 73 0.49 -5.78 1.15
C ALA A 73 1.21 -4.61 1.84
N VAL A 74 1.84 -3.75 1.05
CA VAL A 74 2.24 -2.40 1.46
C VAL A 74 1.20 -1.42 0.95
N CYS A 75 0.76 -0.52 1.80
CA CYS A 75 -0.25 0.48 1.52
C CYS A 75 0.35 1.88 1.62
N PRO A 76 1.01 2.39 0.55
CA PRO A 76 1.54 3.74 0.55
C PRO A 76 0.43 4.78 0.63
N GLY A 77 0.73 5.92 1.29
CA GLY A 77 -0.03 7.14 1.18
C GLY A 77 0.40 7.97 -0.03
N TRP A 78 0.65 9.25 0.20
CA TRP A 78 1.14 10.18 -0.81
C TRP A 78 2.66 10.04 -0.96
N VAL A 79 3.09 9.53 -2.11
CA VAL A 79 4.51 9.34 -2.45
C VAL A 79 4.90 10.42 -3.45
N LYS A 80 5.99 11.16 -3.18
CA LYS A 80 6.50 12.17 -4.12
C LYS A 80 7.11 11.47 -5.33
N THR A 81 6.53 11.70 -6.50
CA THR A 81 6.98 11.12 -7.78
C THR A 81 6.92 12.19 -8.88
N ASP A 82 7.56 11.91 -10.01
CA ASP A 82 7.47 12.79 -11.19
C ASP A 82 6.03 12.94 -11.71
N MET A 83 5.16 11.96 -11.45
CA MET A 83 3.73 12.04 -11.79
C MET A 83 2.99 13.09 -10.95
N ASP A 84 3.36 13.28 -9.68
CA ASP A 84 2.79 14.34 -8.84
C ASP A 84 3.06 15.74 -9.40
N ALA A 85 4.27 15.96 -9.93
CA ALA A 85 4.62 17.23 -10.55
C ALA A 85 3.73 17.54 -11.76
N ALA A 86 3.34 16.54 -12.53
CA ALA A 86 2.43 16.67 -13.66
C ALA A 86 0.97 16.94 -13.22
N ASP A 87 0.49 16.26 -12.17
CA ASP A 87 -0.86 16.46 -11.63
C ASP A 87 -0.99 17.84 -10.96
N GLN A 88 0.05 18.32 -10.27
CA GLN A 88 0.09 19.65 -9.68
C GLN A 88 0.12 20.78 -10.72
N ALA A 89 0.71 20.54 -11.90
CA ALA A 89 0.68 21.49 -13.01
C ALA A 89 -0.76 21.79 -13.50
N SER A 90 -1.74 20.94 -13.13
CA SER A 90 -3.16 21.18 -13.38
C SER A 90 -3.80 22.21 -12.43
N GLY A 91 -3.11 22.60 -11.35
CA GLY A 91 -3.54 23.64 -10.40
C GLY A 91 -4.66 23.24 -9.43
N HIS A 92 -4.99 21.95 -9.33
CA HIS A 92 -6.09 21.50 -8.47
C HIS A 92 -5.70 21.40 -6.98
N TYR A 93 -4.43 21.24 -6.65
CA TYR A 93 -3.91 21.20 -5.27
C TYR A 93 -2.41 21.51 -5.22
N SER A 94 -1.93 21.93 -4.08
CA SER A 94 -0.52 22.22 -3.79
C SER A 94 0.09 21.15 -2.86
N ASP A 95 1.42 21.13 -2.75
CA ASP A 95 2.14 20.29 -1.79
C ASP A 95 1.65 20.54 -0.35
N VAL A 96 1.34 21.78 0.00
CA VAL A 96 0.87 22.17 1.33
C VAL A 96 -0.50 21.56 1.64
N ASP A 97 -1.39 21.50 0.66
CA ASP A 97 -2.72 20.89 0.84
C ASP A 97 -2.62 19.42 1.21
N ILE A 98 -1.61 18.72 0.70
CA ILE A 98 -1.35 17.32 0.99
C ILE A 98 -0.59 17.16 2.30
N THR A 99 0.54 17.85 2.46
CA THR A 99 1.44 17.67 3.61
C THR A 99 0.82 18.13 4.92
N SER A 100 -0.05 19.16 4.90
CA SER A 100 -0.82 19.59 6.07
C SER A 100 -1.76 18.53 6.63
N ARG A 101 -2.12 17.53 5.83
CA ARG A 101 -2.98 16.41 6.22
C ARG A 101 -2.22 15.15 6.63
N ILE A 102 -0.91 15.13 6.45
CA ILE A 102 -0.06 14.02 6.85
C ILE A 102 0.54 14.35 8.21
N PRO A 103 0.25 13.59 9.28
CA PRO A 103 0.80 13.87 10.62
C PRO A 103 2.33 14.04 10.66
N MET A 104 3.07 13.30 9.83
CA MET A 104 4.52 13.46 9.71
C MET A 104 4.95 14.69 8.88
N GLY A 105 4.02 15.48 8.34
CA GLY A 105 4.28 16.76 7.67
C GLY A 105 5.05 16.70 6.35
N ARG A 106 5.22 15.51 5.76
CA ARG A 106 5.94 15.33 4.50
C ARG A 106 5.33 14.22 3.63
N PHE A 107 5.61 14.26 2.35
CA PHE A 107 5.39 13.11 1.47
C PHE A 107 6.25 11.92 1.88
N ALA A 108 5.80 10.72 1.58
CA ALA A 108 6.69 9.57 1.52
C ALA A 108 7.62 9.70 0.30
N TYR A 109 8.81 9.14 0.43
CA TYR A 109 9.72 8.91 -0.69
C TYR A 109 9.64 7.45 -1.14
N PRO A 110 10.04 7.12 -2.37
CA PRO A 110 10.10 5.73 -2.84
C PRO A 110 10.88 4.81 -1.89
N GLU A 111 11.90 5.33 -1.21
CA GLU A 111 12.74 4.61 -0.26
C GLU A 111 11.98 4.21 1.01
N ASP A 112 11.01 5.02 1.46
CA ASP A 112 10.15 4.68 2.60
C ASP A 112 9.33 3.42 2.26
N VAL A 113 8.80 3.35 1.05
CA VAL A 113 8.03 2.19 0.55
C VAL A 113 8.94 0.99 0.32
N ALA A 114 10.11 1.19 -0.31
CA ALA A 114 11.06 0.13 -0.59
C ALA A 114 11.57 -0.55 0.69
N SER A 115 11.79 0.22 1.76
CA SER A 115 12.18 -0.31 3.07
C SER A 115 11.13 -1.25 3.67
N ALA A 116 9.84 -0.88 3.55
CA ALA A 116 8.74 -1.74 3.99
C ALA A 116 8.62 -3.02 3.16
N VAL A 117 8.84 -2.93 1.84
CA VAL A 117 8.88 -4.10 0.94
C VAL A 117 10.04 -5.02 1.31
N ALA A 118 11.23 -4.49 1.51
CA ALA A 118 12.41 -5.26 1.89
C ALA A 118 12.20 -5.97 3.23
N PHE A 119 11.64 -5.29 4.23
CA PHE A 119 11.26 -5.87 5.52
C PHE A 119 10.30 -7.05 5.37
N LEU A 120 9.21 -6.89 4.59
CA LEU A 120 8.22 -7.95 4.38
C LEU A 120 8.76 -9.10 3.51
N ALA A 121 9.73 -8.84 2.65
CA ALA A 121 10.36 -9.86 1.83
C ALA A 121 11.32 -10.76 2.63
N ASP A 122 12.03 -10.22 3.63
CA ASP A 122 13.02 -10.97 4.43
C ASP A 122 12.33 -11.85 5.50
N PRO A 123 12.38 -13.19 5.38
CA PRO A 123 11.76 -14.09 6.34
C PRO A 123 12.42 -14.05 7.74
N ARG A 124 13.65 -13.55 7.85
CA ARG A 124 14.34 -13.41 9.14
C ARG A 124 13.76 -12.26 9.96
N GLN A 125 13.20 -11.24 9.30
CA GLN A 125 12.61 -10.05 9.92
C GLN A 125 11.09 -10.17 10.08
N SER A 126 10.42 -10.77 9.11
CA SER A 126 8.96 -10.79 9.01
C SER A 126 8.37 -12.20 8.82
N GLY A 127 9.10 -13.24 9.24
CA GLY A 127 8.73 -14.64 8.98
C GLY A 127 7.37 -15.08 9.55
N PHE A 128 6.82 -14.37 10.53
CA PHE A 128 5.51 -14.64 11.12
C PHE A 128 4.45 -13.59 10.76
N ILE A 129 4.76 -12.70 9.80
CA ILE A 129 3.82 -11.71 9.25
C ILE A 129 3.24 -12.25 7.95
N ASN A 130 1.93 -12.50 7.92
CA ASN A 130 1.22 -13.06 6.77
C ASN A 130 -0.20 -12.50 6.71
N GLY A 131 -0.64 -12.00 5.55
CA GLY A 131 -1.93 -11.37 5.34
C GLY A 131 -2.02 -9.91 5.82
N ALA A 132 -0.92 -9.30 6.21
CA ALA A 132 -0.88 -7.92 6.68
C ALA A 132 -1.07 -6.92 5.53
N ALA A 133 -1.69 -5.78 5.87
CA ALA A 133 -1.72 -4.58 5.05
C ALA A 133 -0.96 -3.48 5.81
N LEU A 134 0.32 -3.32 5.50
CA LEU A 134 1.22 -2.39 6.18
C LEU A 134 1.12 -0.99 5.56
N THR A 135 0.65 -0.02 6.33
CA THR A 135 0.59 1.38 5.88
C THR A 135 1.97 2.04 5.93
N VAL A 136 2.28 2.79 4.88
CA VAL A 136 3.47 3.65 4.76
C VAL A 136 2.98 5.02 4.30
N ASP A 137 2.35 5.77 5.21
CA ASP A 137 1.54 6.94 4.88
C ASP A 137 1.75 8.14 5.82
N GLY A 138 2.73 8.07 6.70
CA GLY A 138 3.02 9.13 7.66
C GLY A 138 1.89 9.40 8.66
N GLY A 139 0.99 8.42 8.86
CA GLY A 139 -0.15 8.52 9.77
C GLY A 139 -1.43 9.05 9.11
N TRP A 140 -1.41 9.31 7.80
CA TRP A 140 -2.56 9.91 7.09
C TRP A 140 -3.86 9.12 7.27
N SER A 141 -3.82 7.79 7.13
CA SER A 141 -5.00 6.94 7.28
C SER A 141 -5.42 6.71 8.74
N SER A 142 -4.58 7.07 9.69
CA SER A 142 -4.84 6.91 11.13
C SER A 142 -5.37 8.18 11.77
N ASP A 143 -5.26 9.33 11.10
CA ASP A 143 -5.69 10.62 11.62
C ASP A 143 -7.15 10.90 11.27
N GLY A 144 -8.05 10.70 12.22
CA GLY A 144 -9.46 11.06 12.16
C GLY A 144 -9.76 12.48 12.68
N SER A 145 -8.76 13.31 12.94
CA SER A 145 -8.93 14.66 13.47
C SER A 145 -9.58 15.60 12.46
N TRP A 146 -10.46 16.47 12.93
CA TRP A 146 -10.94 17.57 12.11
C TRP A 146 -9.92 18.72 12.02
N GLN A 147 -10.06 19.58 11.03
CA GLN A 147 -9.08 20.61 10.67
C GLN A 147 -8.61 21.47 11.85
N ARG A 148 -9.54 21.87 12.71
CA ARG A 148 -9.25 22.73 13.85
C ARG A 148 -8.29 22.12 14.88
N LEU A 149 -8.32 20.79 15.07
CA LEU A 149 -7.39 20.10 15.94
C LEU A 149 -5.99 20.00 15.31
N ARG A 150 -5.92 19.85 13.98
CA ARG A 150 -4.66 19.82 13.26
C ARG A 150 -3.96 21.18 13.32
N ASP A 151 -4.69 22.27 13.11
CA ASP A 151 -4.17 23.62 13.15
C ASP A 151 -3.57 23.98 14.51
N SER A 152 -4.13 23.48 15.62
CA SER A 152 -3.64 23.71 16.98
C SER A 152 -2.34 22.98 17.32
N GLN A 153 -1.94 21.98 16.53
CA GLN A 153 -0.70 21.22 16.74
C GLN A 153 0.48 21.82 15.95
N SER A 154 0.21 22.75 15.05
CA SER A 154 1.19 23.41 14.19
C SER A 154 1.71 24.73 14.80
N SER A 155 1.27 25.08 16.01
CA SER A 155 1.68 26.25 16.80
C SER A 155 2.68 25.85 17.88
#